data_5fc20b8b9e4bf669981223c064677340
#
_entry.id   5fc20b8b9e4bf669981223c064677340
#
_cell.length_a   1.000
_cell.length_b   1.000
_cell.length_c   1.000
_cell.angle_alpha   90.00
_cell.angle_beta   90.00
_cell.angle_gamma   90.00
#
_symmetry.space_group_name_H-M   'P 1'
#
loop_
_entity.id
_entity.type
_entity.pdbx_description
1 polymer ?
#
loop_
_entity_poly.entity_id
_entity_poly.type
_entity_poly.pdbx_seq_one_letter_code
_entity_poly.pdbx_strand_id
1 'polypeptide(L)'
;VISLVRLLRALRPMTGPRLLHIKTVKGKGYDRAESDPVVWHAPGKFDCEAGVRLVTPPAGDTPPKFQDVFGETLVELARANDRIVGVTPAMLTGCSMHLMQRAFPERTFDVGIAEGHAVTFSAGMAKEGMVPFCNIYSAFAQRAYDNIIHDTALLNLQVVFCLDRAGLVGEDGPTHHGAFDIAALRTVPNLTLASP
;
A
#
# COMPACT_ATOMS: atom_id res chain seq x y z
N VAL A 1 22.82 17.75 -1.89
CA VAL A 1 22.35 18.62 -0.79
C VAL A 1 22.81 20.06 -0.99
N ILE A 2 24.12 20.34 -1.21
CA ILE A 2 24.67 21.72 -1.33
C ILE A 2 23.96 22.53 -2.43
N SER A 3 23.73 21.94 -3.61
CA SER A 3 23.04 22.60 -4.72
C SER A 3 21.60 22.99 -4.35
N LEU A 4 20.89 22.10 -3.65
CA LEU A 4 19.53 22.37 -3.16
C LEU A 4 19.51 23.51 -2.15
N VAL A 5 20.47 23.54 -1.20
CA VAL A 5 20.58 24.62 -0.21
C VAL A 5 20.83 25.98 -0.90
N ARG A 6 21.73 26.01 -1.91
CA ARG A 6 21.97 27.23 -2.70
C ARG A 6 20.71 27.71 -3.42
N LEU A 7 19.98 26.79 -4.04
CA LEU A 7 18.73 27.09 -4.75
C LEU A 7 17.66 27.63 -3.80
N LEU A 8 17.46 26.98 -2.65
CA LEU A 8 16.50 27.42 -1.63
C LEU A 8 16.84 28.82 -1.09
N ARG A 9 18.14 29.12 -0.88
CA ARG A 9 18.60 30.47 -0.51
C ARG A 9 18.29 31.50 -1.60
N ALA A 10 18.45 31.14 -2.87
CA ALA A 10 18.15 32.03 -4.00
C ALA A 10 16.64 32.28 -4.15
N LEU A 11 15.80 31.27 -3.86
CA LEU A 11 14.34 31.40 -3.94
C LEU A 11 13.74 32.22 -2.80
N ARG A 12 14.39 32.24 -1.62
CA ARG A 12 13.87 32.88 -0.42
C ARG A 12 13.48 34.37 -0.58
N PRO A 13 14.29 35.23 -1.22
CA PRO A 13 13.97 36.67 -1.37
C PRO A 13 12.99 36.95 -2.52
N MET A 14 12.70 35.99 -3.37
CA MET A 14 11.80 36.22 -4.50
C MET A 14 10.35 36.40 -4.02
N THR A 15 9.53 37.18 -4.69
CA THR A 15 8.11 37.42 -4.40
C THR A 15 7.20 36.68 -5.41
N GLY A 16 5.96 36.37 -5.04
CA GLY A 16 4.99 35.66 -5.88
C GLY A 16 5.07 34.14 -5.75
N PRO A 17 4.13 33.38 -6.34
CA PRO A 17 4.10 31.92 -6.29
C PRO A 17 5.27 31.30 -7.06
N ARG A 18 5.78 30.17 -6.56
CA ARG A 18 6.89 29.43 -7.18
C ARG A 18 6.66 27.96 -7.07
N LEU A 19 7.09 27.22 -8.10
CA LEU A 19 7.14 25.78 -8.11
C LEU A 19 8.60 25.34 -8.15
N LEU A 20 9.02 24.60 -7.13
CA LEU A 20 10.31 23.92 -7.10
C LEU A 20 10.12 22.44 -7.26
N HIS A 21 10.49 21.89 -8.42
CA HIS A 21 10.50 20.45 -8.66
C HIS A 21 11.85 19.86 -8.27
N ILE A 22 11.85 18.96 -7.26
CA ILE A 22 13.05 18.26 -6.79
C ILE A 22 12.91 16.78 -7.17
N LYS A 23 13.88 16.29 -7.96
CA LYS A 23 13.99 14.86 -8.26
C LYS A 23 15.07 14.25 -7.37
N THR A 24 14.70 13.24 -6.60
CA THR A 24 15.60 12.50 -5.72
C THR A 24 15.71 11.05 -6.15
N VAL A 25 16.77 10.38 -5.70
CA VAL A 25 16.96 8.94 -5.82
C VAL A 25 16.84 8.35 -4.42
N LYS A 26 15.87 7.45 -4.22
CA LYS A 26 15.67 6.78 -2.93
C LYS A 26 16.87 5.91 -2.60
N GLY A 27 17.38 6.03 -1.37
CA GLY A 27 18.59 5.31 -0.96
C GLY A 27 19.90 5.90 -1.45
N LYS A 28 19.89 7.10 -2.07
CA LYS A 28 21.09 7.75 -2.62
C LYS A 28 22.23 7.86 -1.62
N GLY A 29 23.41 7.35 -2.02
CA GLY A 29 24.61 7.30 -1.21
C GLY A 29 24.87 5.94 -0.56
N TYR A 30 23.97 4.95 -0.80
CA TYR A 30 24.18 3.57 -0.41
C TYR A 30 23.84 2.65 -1.59
N ASP A 31 24.86 2.09 -2.24
CA ASP A 31 24.73 1.39 -3.53
C ASP A 31 23.70 0.26 -3.51
N ARG A 32 23.59 -0.46 -2.40
CA ARG A 32 22.61 -1.55 -2.25
C ARG A 32 21.18 -1.03 -2.23
N ALA A 33 20.94 0.13 -1.60
CA ALA A 33 19.62 0.76 -1.59
C ALA A 33 19.28 1.43 -2.92
N GLU A 34 20.30 1.87 -3.68
CA GLU A 34 20.10 2.38 -5.03
C GLU A 34 19.76 1.24 -6.00
N SER A 35 20.34 0.05 -5.81
CA SER A 35 20.09 -1.13 -6.67
C SER A 35 18.78 -1.84 -6.36
N ASP A 36 18.34 -1.85 -5.09
CA ASP A 36 17.07 -2.46 -4.67
C ASP A 36 16.34 -1.59 -3.61
N PRO A 37 15.70 -0.50 -4.05
CA PRO A 37 15.04 0.42 -3.14
C PRO A 37 13.82 -0.19 -2.42
N VAL A 38 13.28 -1.31 -2.89
CA VAL A 38 12.16 -2.00 -2.24
C VAL A 38 12.62 -2.74 -1.00
N VAL A 39 13.66 -3.57 -1.13
CA VAL A 39 14.25 -4.32 -0.02
C VAL A 39 14.84 -3.40 1.04
N TRP A 40 15.45 -2.28 0.61
CA TRP A 40 16.13 -1.32 1.49
C TRP A 40 15.26 -0.15 1.94
N HIS A 41 13.96 -0.20 1.66
CA HIS A 41 13.04 0.85 2.13
C HIS A 41 12.90 0.89 3.66
N ALA A 42 12.74 -0.27 4.26
CA ALA A 42 12.70 -0.46 5.71
C ALA A 42 13.34 -1.82 6.03
N PRO A 43 14.68 -1.93 5.93
CA PRO A 43 15.37 -3.22 5.96
C PRO A 43 15.37 -3.90 7.34
N GLY A 44 14.91 -3.21 8.40
CA GLY A 44 15.10 -3.65 9.77
C GLY A 44 16.57 -3.54 10.21
N LYS A 45 17.01 -4.40 11.12
CA LYS A 45 18.42 -4.45 11.54
C LYS A 45 19.28 -5.06 10.44
N PHE A 46 20.40 -4.42 10.14
CA PHE A 46 21.37 -4.92 9.17
C PHE A 46 22.79 -4.53 9.57
N ASP A 47 23.75 -5.28 9.08
CA ASP A 47 25.16 -4.95 9.17
C ASP A 47 25.50 -3.95 8.05
N CYS A 48 25.89 -2.75 8.39
CA CYS A 48 26.14 -1.68 7.43
C CYS A 48 27.44 -1.89 6.63
N GLU A 49 28.43 -2.63 7.17
CA GLU A 49 29.69 -2.91 6.46
C GLU A 49 29.51 -4.09 5.50
N ALA A 50 28.98 -5.20 6.00
CA ALA A 50 28.71 -6.38 5.17
C ALA A 50 27.49 -6.18 4.26
N GLY A 51 26.57 -5.27 4.62
CA GLY A 51 25.32 -5.05 3.91
C GLY A 51 24.41 -6.29 3.95
N VAL A 52 24.42 -6.99 5.05
CA VAL A 52 23.60 -8.18 5.27
C VAL A 52 22.48 -7.86 6.25
N ARG A 53 21.23 -8.15 5.87
CA ARG A 53 20.09 -8.00 6.77
C ARG A 53 20.17 -9.06 7.87
N LEU A 54 20.05 -8.62 9.12
CA LEU A 54 20.01 -9.49 10.27
C LEU A 54 18.57 -9.99 10.45
N VAL A 55 18.22 -11.04 9.72
CA VAL A 55 16.92 -11.69 9.85
C VAL A 55 16.97 -12.63 11.03
N THR A 56 16.24 -12.32 12.09
CA THR A 56 16.01 -13.27 13.18
C THR A 56 15.00 -14.30 12.68
N PRO A 57 15.35 -15.59 12.63
CA PRO A 57 14.37 -16.62 12.27
C PRO A 57 13.19 -16.56 13.25
N PRO A 58 11.95 -16.82 12.79
CA PRO A 58 10.82 -16.91 13.70
C PRO A 58 11.08 -18.00 14.74
N ALA A 59 10.75 -17.72 16.00
CA ALA A 59 10.95 -18.67 17.11
C ALA A 59 9.86 -19.75 17.05
N GLY A 60 10.26 -21.01 16.87
CA GLY A 60 9.38 -22.18 16.99
C GLY A 60 8.14 -22.16 16.08
N ASP A 61 6.99 -22.54 16.61
CA ASP A 61 5.67 -22.55 15.94
C ASP A 61 5.05 -21.16 15.78
N THR A 62 5.77 -20.21 15.19
CA THR A 62 5.21 -18.88 14.91
C THR A 62 4.18 -19.00 13.80
N PRO A 63 2.91 -18.60 14.02
CA PRO A 63 1.90 -18.66 12.97
C PRO A 63 2.25 -17.72 11.79
N PRO A 64 1.78 -18.02 10.57
CA PRO A 64 1.98 -17.16 9.43
C PRO A 64 1.34 -15.78 9.68
N LYS A 65 1.88 -14.74 9.05
CA LYS A 65 1.26 -13.42 9.11
C LYS A 65 -0.05 -13.41 8.32
N PHE A 66 -1.04 -12.69 8.80
CA PHE A 66 -2.33 -12.54 8.09
C PHE A 66 -2.15 -12.13 6.62
N GLN A 67 -1.26 -11.19 6.35
CA GLN A 67 -0.97 -10.75 4.97
C GLN A 67 -0.47 -11.88 4.06
N ASP A 68 0.29 -12.84 4.59
CA ASP A 68 0.86 -13.94 3.81
C ASP A 68 -0.24 -14.97 3.50
N VAL A 69 -1.05 -15.33 4.51
CA VAL A 69 -2.25 -16.16 4.31
C VAL A 69 -3.20 -15.54 3.29
N PHE A 70 -3.43 -14.22 3.40
CA PHE A 70 -4.24 -13.49 2.43
C PHE A 70 -3.67 -13.58 1.02
N GLY A 71 -2.36 -13.33 0.85
CA GLY A 71 -1.72 -13.36 -0.47
C GLY A 71 -1.80 -14.73 -1.15
N GLU A 72 -1.60 -15.82 -0.40
CA GLU A 72 -1.76 -17.18 -0.87
C GLU A 72 -3.21 -17.49 -1.26
N THR A 73 -4.15 -17.15 -0.37
CA THR A 73 -5.60 -17.35 -0.62
C THR A 73 -6.07 -16.56 -1.85
N LEU A 74 -5.59 -15.31 -2.03
CA LEU A 74 -5.94 -14.51 -3.21
C LEU A 74 -5.47 -15.18 -4.51
N VAL A 75 -4.29 -15.80 -4.52
CA VAL A 75 -3.80 -16.57 -5.67
C VAL A 75 -4.69 -17.80 -5.94
N GLU A 76 -5.12 -18.51 -4.91
CA GLU A 76 -6.04 -19.65 -5.05
C GLU A 76 -7.39 -19.23 -5.63
N LEU A 77 -7.97 -18.16 -5.10
CA LEU A 77 -9.22 -17.60 -5.60
C LEU A 77 -9.11 -17.14 -7.07
N ALA A 78 -7.99 -16.48 -7.40
CA ALA A 78 -7.74 -16.00 -8.76
C ALA A 78 -7.50 -17.13 -9.78
N ARG A 79 -7.04 -18.31 -9.33
CA ARG A 79 -6.98 -19.51 -10.17
C ARG A 79 -8.37 -20.06 -10.49
N ALA A 80 -9.28 -19.98 -9.53
CA ALA A 80 -10.64 -20.49 -9.67
C ALA A 80 -11.58 -19.50 -10.38
N ASN A 81 -11.26 -18.21 -10.42
CA ASN A 81 -12.10 -17.17 -11.01
C ASN A 81 -11.23 -16.12 -11.72
N ASP A 82 -11.35 -16.05 -13.04
CA ASP A 82 -10.60 -15.15 -13.91
C ASP A 82 -11.01 -13.67 -13.78
N ARG A 83 -12.17 -13.40 -13.20
CA ARG A 83 -12.63 -12.03 -12.90
C ARG A 83 -11.95 -11.38 -11.68
N ILE A 84 -11.23 -12.17 -10.86
CA ILE A 84 -10.54 -11.62 -9.70
C ILE A 84 -9.30 -10.85 -10.14
N VAL A 85 -9.22 -9.61 -9.68
CA VAL A 85 -8.09 -8.71 -9.89
C VAL A 85 -7.62 -8.13 -8.56
N GLY A 86 -6.33 -7.85 -8.45
CA GLY A 86 -5.73 -7.25 -7.27
C GLY A 86 -5.29 -5.81 -7.56
N VAL A 87 -5.61 -4.89 -6.65
CA VAL A 87 -5.21 -3.47 -6.74
C VAL A 87 -4.55 -3.05 -5.44
N THR A 88 -3.44 -2.33 -5.51
CA THR A 88 -2.80 -1.77 -4.32
C THR A 88 -2.08 -0.47 -4.63
N PRO A 89 -2.12 0.52 -3.73
CA PRO A 89 -1.38 1.77 -3.90
C PRO A 89 0.01 1.67 -3.23
N ALA A 90 1.01 1.16 -3.97
CA ALA A 90 2.41 1.03 -3.56
C ALA A 90 2.67 0.10 -2.35
N MET A 91 1.84 -0.94 -2.16
CA MET A 91 1.95 -1.85 -1.00
C MET A 91 2.10 -3.33 -1.40
N LEU A 92 2.65 -3.62 -2.58
CA LEU A 92 2.76 -4.99 -3.12
C LEU A 92 3.36 -5.99 -2.12
N THR A 93 4.47 -5.64 -1.48
CA THR A 93 5.14 -6.52 -0.51
C THR A 93 4.48 -6.49 0.86
N GLY A 94 3.99 -5.32 1.28
CA GLY A 94 3.37 -5.14 2.58
C GLY A 94 2.03 -5.84 2.74
N CYS A 95 1.28 -6.03 1.64
CA CYS A 95 0.02 -6.79 1.61
C CYS A 95 0.17 -8.16 0.97
N SER A 96 1.37 -8.67 0.77
CA SER A 96 1.69 -9.93 0.06
C SER A 96 1.06 -10.07 -1.34
N MET A 97 0.65 -8.94 -1.95
CA MET A 97 0.13 -8.88 -3.32
C MET A 97 1.16 -9.26 -4.38
N HIS A 98 2.45 -9.23 -4.03
CA HIS A 98 3.52 -9.70 -4.90
C HIS A 98 3.38 -11.17 -5.30
N LEU A 99 2.67 -11.99 -4.50
CA LEU A 99 2.34 -13.39 -4.84
C LEU A 99 1.38 -13.45 -6.03
N MET A 100 0.32 -12.64 -5.98
CA MET A 100 -0.62 -12.53 -7.09
C MET A 100 0.03 -11.91 -8.33
N GLN A 101 0.89 -10.90 -8.16
CA GLN A 101 1.62 -10.28 -9.27
C GLN A 101 2.53 -11.28 -10.00
N ARG A 102 3.16 -12.19 -9.29
CA ARG A 102 3.98 -13.25 -9.90
C ARG A 102 3.14 -14.29 -10.64
N ALA A 103 1.97 -14.65 -10.09
CA ALA A 103 1.10 -15.66 -10.67
C ALA A 103 0.24 -15.09 -11.81
N PHE A 104 -0.21 -13.85 -11.69
CA PHE A 104 -1.15 -13.18 -12.60
C PHE A 104 -0.76 -11.71 -12.81
N PRO A 105 0.34 -11.42 -13.51
CA PRO A 105 0.83 -10.03 -13.68
C PRO A 105 -0.19 -9.11 -14.35
N GLU A 106 -0.98 -9.62 -15.31
CA GLU A 106 -1.99 -8.84 -16.03
C GLU A 106 -3.25 -8.55 -15.21
N ARG A 107 -3.40 -9.19 -14.05
CA ARG A 107 -4.53 -9.02 -13.13
C ARG A 107 -4.12 -8.41 -11.78
N THR A 108 -2.91 -7.85 -11.71
CA THR A 108 -2.39 -7.21 -10.49
C THR A 108 -1.87 -5.83 -10.82
N PHE A 109 -2.44 -4.82 -10.17
CA PHE A 109 -2.21 -3.41 -10.47
C PHE A 109 -1.64 -2.69 -9.24
N ASP A 110 -0.43 -2.18 -9.37
CA ASP A 110 0.11 -1.20 -8.42
C ASP A 110 -0.05 0.20 -9.02
N VAL A 111 -0.89 1.00 -8.39
CA VAL A 111 -1.23 2.35 -8.87
C VAL A 111 -0.33 3.44 -8.29
N GLY A 112 0.75 3.06 -7.60
CA GLY A 112 1.60 4.01 -6.88
C GLY A 112 0.93 4.54 -5.61
N ILE A 113 1.50 5.58 -4.99
CA ILE A 113 0.95 6.18 -3.76
C ILE A 113 -0.27 7.05 -4.11
N ALA A 114 -1.40 6.40 -4.37
CA ALA A 114 -2.62 7.03 -4.86
C ALA A 114 -3.87 6.25 -4.38
N GLU A 115 -4.17 6.30 -3.09
CA GLU A 115 -5.22 5.50 -2.44
C GLU A 115 -6.61 5.79 -3.03
N GLY A 116 -6.95 7.06 -3.22
CA GLY A 116 -8.22 7.43 -3.87
C GLY A 116 -8.33 6.87 -5.28
N HIS A 117 -7.26 6.93 -6.07
CA HIS A 117 -7.23 6.33 -7.41
C HIS A 117 -7.38 4.80 -7.36
N ALA A 118 -6.76 4.12 -6.41
CA ALA A 118 -6.92 2.68 -6.23
C ALA A 118 -8.39 2.28 -6.06
N VAL A 119 -9.13 3.04 -5.26
CA VAL A 119 -10.58 2.80 -5.03
C VAL A 119 -11.39 3.08 -6.28
N THR A 120 -11.23 4.26 -6.90
CA THR A 120 -11.98 4.64 -8.12
C THR A 120 -11.68 3.68 -9.28
N PHE A 121 -10.42 3.26 -9.44
CA PHE A 121 -10.01 2.29 -10.45
C PHE A 121 -10.67 0.92 -10.20
N SER A 122 -10.69 0.47 -8.93
CA SER A 122 -11.39 -0.76 -8.53
C SER A 122 -12.89 -0.67 -8.81
N ALA A 123 -13.52 0.47 -8.51
CA ALA A 123 -14.93 0.71 -8.79
C ALA A 123 -15.24 0.60 -10.30
N GLY A 124 -14.38 1.16 -11.15
CA GLY A 124 -14.51 1.04 -12.61
C GLY A 124 -14.44 -0.41 -13.09
N MET A 125 -13.49 -1.19 -12.58
CA MET A 125 -13.39 -2.62 -12.90
C MET A 125 -14.58 -3.42 -12.39
N ALA A 126 -15.09 -3.13 -11.18
CA ALA A 126 -16.28 -3.77 -10.65
C ALA A 126 -17.52 -3.51 -11.50
N LYS A 127 -17.64 -2.29 -12.03
CA LYS A 127 -18.74 -1.92 -12.94
C LYS A 127 -18.71 -2.73 -14.24
N GLU A 128 -17.54 -3.11 -14.72
CA GLU A 128 -17.36 -3.97 -15.92
C GLU A 128 -17.36 -5.47 -15.58
N GLY A 129 -17.78 -5.85 -14.36
CA GLY A 129 -18.00 -7.24 -13.95
C GLY A 129 -16.78 -7.95 -13.39
N MET A 130 -15.67 -7.27 -13.16
CA MET A 130 -14.53 -7.82 -12.42
C MET A 130 -14.82 -7.87 -10.92
N VAL A 131 -14.01 -8.62 -10.18
CA VAL A 131 -14.08 -8.74 -8.72
C VAL A 131 -12.75 -8.22 -8.14
N PRO A 132 -12.62 -6.91 -7.94
CA PRO A 132 -11.39 -6.33 -7.45
C PRO A 132 -11.23 -6.52 -5.93
N PHE A 133 -10.02 -6.95 -5.55
CA PHE A 133 -9.49 -6.92 -4.19
C PHE A 133 -8.57 -5.72 -4.07
N CYS A 134 -9.04 -4.68 -3.39
CA CYS A 134 -8.32 -3.42 -3.20
C CYS A 134 -7.64 -3.41 -1.82
N ASN A 135 -6.33 -3.58 -1.82
CA ASN A 135 -5.53 -3.73 -0.60
C ASN A 135 -4.86 -2.42 -0.24
N ILE A 136 -5.24 -1.88 0.90
CA ILE A 136 -4.73 -0.60 1.41
C ILE A 136 -4.47 -0.75 2.92
N TYR A 137 -3.38 -0.17 3.44
CA TYR A 137 -3.23 -0.08 4.89
C TYR A 137 -4.33 0.76 5.51
N SER A 138 -4.89 0.29 6.63
CA SER A 138 -5.99 0.95 7.35
C SER A 138 -5.75 2.46 7.55
N ALA A 139 -4.57 2.85 8.05
CA ALA A 139 -4.23 4.26 8.23
C ALA A 139 -4.22 5.07 6.92
N PHE A 140 -3.91 4.45 5.79
CA PHE A 140 -3.83 5.11 4.50
C PHE A 140 -5.17 5.11 3.75
N ALA A 141 -6.04 4.14 4.03
CA ALA A 141 -7.41 4.10 3.49
C ALA A 141 -8.23 5.35 3.84
N GLN A 142 -7.84 6.08 4.88
CA GLN A 142 -8.46 7.36 5.24
C GLN A 142 -8.41 8.39 4.10
N ARG A 143 -7.37 8.33 3.23
CA ARG A 143 -7.26 9.22 2.05
C ARG A 143 -8.25 8.89 0.94
N ALA A 144 -8.84 7.69 0.98
CA ALA A 144 -9.79 7.22 -0.01
C ALA A 144 -11.23 7.16 0.53
N TYR A 145 -11.49 7.73 1.71
CA TYR A 145 -12.79 7.64 2.36
C TYR A 145 -13.93 8.16 1.50
N ASP A 146 -13.74 9.31 0.87
CA ASP A 146 -14.70 9.87 -0.08
C ASP A 146 -14.93 8.94 -1.28
N ASN A 147 -13.85 8.40 -1.88
CA ASN A 147 -13.96 7.49 -3.01
C ASN A 147 -14.68 6.18 -2.65
N ILE A 148 -14.45 5.65 -1.43
CA ILE A 148 -15.19 4.47 -0.93
C ILE A 148 -16.69 4.75 -0.88
N ILE A 149 -17.08 5.92 -0.38
CA ILE A 149 -18.48 6.32 -0.30
C ILE A 149 -19.05 6.58 -1.70
N HIS A 150 -18.45 7.52 -2.41
CA HIS A 150 -19.01 8.08 -3.63
C HIS A 150 -18.89 7.15 -4.84
N ASP A 151 -17.69 6.57 -5.04
CA ASP A 151 -17.41 5.80 -6.25
C ASP A 151 -17.80 4.33 -6.13
N THR A 152 -17.97 3.83 -4.90
CA THR A 152 -18.22 2.40 -4.65
C THR A 152 -19.55 2.15 -3.94
N ALA A 153 -19.72 2.67 -2.72
CA ALA A 153 -20.87 2.32 -1.87
C ALA A 153 -22.18 2.87 -2.40
N LEU A 154 -22.22 4.13 -2.81
CA LEU A 154 -23.40 4.76 -3.40
C LEU A 154 -23.83 4.10 -4.72
N LEU A 155 -22.88 3.59 -5.48
CA LEU A 155 -23.12 2.88 -6.73
C LEU A 155 -23.40 1.39 -6.52
N ASN A 156 -23.34 0.91 -5.27
CA ASN A 156 -23.51 -0.49 -4.89
C ASN A 156 -22.63 -1.45 -5.70
N LEU A 157 -21.37 -1.09 -5.91
CA LEU A 157 -20.40 -1.87 -6.68
C LEU A 157 -19.69 -2.89 -5.79
N GLN A 158 -19.44 -4.08 -6.34
CA GLN A 158 -18.76 -5.17 -5.64
C GLN A 158 -17.24 -4.96 -5.64
N VAL A 159 -16.71 -4.29 -4.63
CA VAL A 159 -15.27 -4.17 -4.38
C VAL A 159 -14.96 -4.77 -3.01
N VAL A 160 -13.93 -5.62 -2.93
CA VAL A 160 -13.45 -6.17 -1.67
C VAL A 160 -12.30 -5.30 -1.18
N PHE A 161 -12.56 -4.47 -0.17
CA PHE A 161 -11.52 -3.68 0.49
C PHE A 161 -10.83 -4.52 1.55
N CYS A 162 -9.53 -4.74 1.38
CA CYS A 162 -8.70 -5.46 2.34
C CYS A 162 -7.83 -4.46 3.08
N LEU A 163 -8.22 -4.16 4.33
CA LEU A 163 -7.53 -3.16 5.15
C LEU A 163 -6.47 -3.85 6.00
N ASP A 164 -5.24 -3.80 5.54
CA ASP A 164 -4.08 -4.32 6.26
C ASP A 164 -3.62 -3.34 7.35
N ARG A 165 -2.91 -3.81 8.38
CA ARG A 165 -2.47 -2.98 9.51
C ARG A 165 -3.61 -2.33 10.29
N ALA A 166 -4.77 -2.99 10.41
CA ALA A 166 -5.83 -2.54 11.32
C ALA A 166 -5.39 -2.71 12.79
N GLY A 167 -5.83 -1.81 13.67
CA GLY A 167 -5.45 -1.80 15.07
C GLY A 167 -4.05 -1.22 15.33
N LEU A 168 -3.38 -1.73 16.38
CA LEU A 168 -2.05 -1.29 16.78
C LEU A 168 -0.99 -2.09 16.03
N VAL A 169 -0.02 -1.42 15.43
CA VAL A 169 0.96 -2.00 14.50
C VAL A 169 2.42 -2.01 15.04
N GLY A 170 2.62 -1.75 16.32
CA GLY A 170 3.93 -1.90 16.97
C GLY A 170 5.00 -0.96 16.41
N GLU A 171 6.04 -1.51 15.82
CA GLU A 171 7.24 -0.76 15.40
C GLU A 171 6.98 0.29 14.32
N ASP A 172 5.95 0.14 13.50
CA ASP A 172 5.55 1.16 12.50
C ASP A 172 5.06 2.46 13.15
N GLY A 173 4.64 2.40 14.41
CA GLY A 173 4.32 3.54 15.25
C GLY A 173 2.98 4.21 14.94
N PRO A 174 2.73 5.37 15.57
CA PRO A 174 1.40 5.99 15.59
C PRO A 174 0.91 6.44 14.21
N THR A 175 1.79 6.68 13.26
CA THR A 175 1.40 7.08 11.89
C THR A 175 0.79 5.94 11.08
N HIS A 176 0.92 4.69 11.55
CA HIS A 176 0.43 3.49 10.87
C HIS A 176 -0.67 2.76 11.65
N HIS A 177 -1.03 3.21 12.87
CA HIS A 177 -2.13 2.61 13.63
C HIS A 177 -3.46 2.77 12.88
N GLY A 178 -4.15 1.65 12.66
CA GLY A 178 -5.45 1.58 11.98
C GLY A 178 -6.60 1.61 12.96
N ALA A 179 -6.82 2.74 13.66
CA ALA A 179 -7.78 2.83 14.74
C ALA A 179 -9.17 3.35 14.31
N PHE A 180 -9.33 3.86 13.09
CA PHE A 180 -10.52 4.62 12.70
C PHE A 180 -11.41 3.93 11.65
N ASP A 181 -10.93 2.90 10.97
CA ASP A 181 -11.59 2.25 9.84
C ASP A 181 -12.98 1.70 10.21
N ILE A 182 -13.13 0.95 11.28
CA ILE A 182 -14.43 0.43 11.71
C ILE A 182 -15.39 1.57 12.02
N ALA A 183 -14.95 2.57 12.79
CA ALA A 183 -15.80 3.70 13.16
C ALA A 183 -16.24 4.52 11.94
N ALA A 184 -15.35 4.72 10.97
CA ALA A 184 -15.63 5.47 9.76
C ALA A 184 -16.52 4.69 8.79
N LEU A 185 -16.17 3.43 8.49
CA LEU A 185 -16.82 2.67 7.42
C LEU A 185 -18.16 2.07 7.83
N ARG A 186 -18.38 1.77 9.13
CA ARG A 186 -19.70 1.26 9.60
C ARG A 186 -20.85 2.23 9.37
N THR A 187 -20.58 3.50 9.14
CA THR A 187 -21.60 4.52 8.89
C THR A 187 -22.03 4.58 7.43
N VAL A 188 -21.27 3.93 6.55
CA VAL A 188 -21.49 3.97 5.10
C VAL A 188 -22.47 2.86 4.71
N PRO A 189 -23.60 3.18 4.04
CA PRO A 189 -24.55 2.18 3.58
C PRO A 189 -23.92 1.27 2.50
N ASN A 190 -24.49 0.09 2.33
CA ASN A 190 -24.06 -0.92 1.36
C ASN A 190 -22.63 -1.49 1.60
N LEU A 191 -22.03 -1.22 2.76
CA LEU A 191 -20.78 -1.87 3.18
C LEU A 191 -21.05 -2.94 4.23
N THR A 192 -20.41 -4.09 4.05
CA THR A 192 -20.33 -5.15 5.07
C THR A 192 -18.91 -5.13 5.65
N LEU A 193 -18.79 -5.02 6.97
CA LEU A 193 -17.52 -5.07 7.67
C LEU A 193 -17.31 -6.46 8.28
N ALA A 194 -16.10 -7.01 8.08
CA ALA A 194 -15.69 -8.26 8.69
C ALA A 194 -14.31 -8.06 9.36
N SER A 195 -14.12 -8.71 10.50
CA SER A 195 -12.84 -8.77 11.22
C SER A 195 -12.59 -10.24 11.54
N PRO A 196 -11.87 -10.95 10.66
CA PRO A 196 -11.60 -12.37 10.80
C PRO A 196 -10.59 -12.67 11.92
#